data_0c14bb0508af5eb34a44718531041106
#
_entry.id   0c14bb0508af5eb34a44718531041106
#
_cell.length_a   1.000
_cell.length_b   1.000
_cell.length_c   1.000
_cell.angle_alpha   90.00
_cell.angle_beta   90.00
_cell.angle_gamma   90.00
#
_symmetry.space_group_name_H-M   'P 1'
#
loop_
_entity.id
_entity.type
_entity.pdbx_description
1 polymer ?
#
loop_
_entity_poly.entity_id
_entity_poly.type
_entity_poly.pdbx_seq_one_letter_code
_entity_poly.pdbx_strand_id
1 'polypeptide(L)'
;MVLALARNCAATLPAFLRFLSSLRDAGLDCRALVGENDSRDGTGALLWAAQARGELGHVPTAFMADIRGRLARMARGREHLKRVLDGQGPAPAYVCVADIDNVMARPPEAGAVLAALAKLERPGLFAVSAASQPHYYDLLAYEDEAVSYEYLLDDIARHRRGALGYYRFFSDTIYPAQSALTRERETTCLSAFNGLTLYRGADYRLGSYLDDDYARCEHLTLNRRIAAATGRRMLVDPGLVLRTPGDHAQRGFLSFYASRVRKMAVARLRGGGRPGLCRDISA
;
A
#
# COMPACT_ATOMS: atom_id res chain seq x y z
N MET A 1 -7.78 3.84 -14.23
CA MET A 1 -8.51 4.23 -13.00
C MET A 1 -7.58 4.17 -11.82
N VAL A 2 -7.52 5.21 -10.96
CA VAL A 2 -6.73 5.23 -9.72
C VAL A 2 -7.66 5.09 -8.52
N LEU A 3 -7.34 4.20 -7.58
CA LEU A 3 -8.09 3.99 -6.33
C LEU A 3 -7.20 4.29 -5.14
N ALA A 4 -7.65 5.11 -4.20
CA ALA A 4 -6.90 5.46 -3.01
C ALA A 4 -7.80 5.68 -1.79
N LEU A 5 -7.28 5.39 -0.60
CA LEU A 5 -7.89 5.77 0.67
C LEU A 5 -7.11 6.93 1.29
N ALA A 6 -7.80 7.90 1.83
CA ALA A 6 -7.23 9.08 2.45
C ALA A 6 -7.67 9.21 3.90
N ARG A 7 -6.72 9.46 4.79
CA ARG A 7 -6.97 9.87 6.17
C ARG A 7 -5.83 10.72 6.70
N ASN A 8 -6.12 11.98 7.03
CA ASN A 8 -5.10 12.93 7.49
C ASN A 8 -3.93 13.08 6.49
N CYS A 9 -4.27 13.29 5.24
CA CYS A 9 -3.35 13.38 4.10
C CYS A 9 -3.27 14.82 3.52
N ALA A 10 -3.72 15.85 4.23
CA ALA A 10 -3.75 17.22 3.72
C ALA A 10 -2.37 17.69 3.20
N ALA A 11 -1.28 17.24 3.83
CA ALA A 11 0.07 17.58 3.42
C ALA A 11 0.54 16.90 2.13
N THR A 12 0.04 15.73 1.81
CA THR A 12 0.48 14.90 0.66
C THR A 12 -0.52 14.91 -0.50
N LEU A 13 -1.79 15.19 -0.22
CA LEU A 13 -2.84 15.26 -1.22
C LEU A 13 -2.54 16.19 -2.40
N PRO A 14 -1.94 17.40 -2.23
CA PRO A 14 -1.54 18.23 -3.36
C PRO A 14 -0.52 17.56 -4.30
N ALA A 15 0.40 16.76 -3.76
CA ALA A 15 1.35 16.00 -4.57
C ALA A 15 0.63 14.86 -5.35
N PHE A 16 -0.32 14.19 -4.71
CA PHE A 16 -1.16 13.18 -5.38
C PHE A 16 -2.00 13.81 -6.52
N LEU A 17 -2.60 14.97 -6.32
CA LEU A 17 -3.36 15.66 -7.38
C LEU A 17 -2.46 16.04 -8.57
N ARG A 18 -1.24 16.54 -8.30
CA ARG A 18 -0.25 16.78 -9.37
C ARG A 18 0.14 15.50 -10.10
N PHE A 19 0.28 14.38 -9.39
CA PHE A 19 0.53 13.09 -10.00
C PHE A 19 -0.60 12.68 -10.95
N LEU A 20 -1.88 12.82 -10.56
CA LEU A 20 -3.00 12.55 -11.44
C LEU A 20 -2.98 13.46 -12.70
N SER A 21 -2.64 14.75 -12.53
CA SER A 21 -2.47 15.67 -13.65
C SER A 21 -1.35 15.21 -14.59
N SER A 22 -0.18 14.89 -14.07
CA SER A 22 0.96 14.43 -14.87
C SER A 22 0.67 13.17 -15.69
N LEU A 23 -0.16 12.24 -15.16
CA LEU A 23 -0.61 11.08 -15.91
C LEU A 23 -1.52 11.47 -17.08
N ARG A 24 -2.41 12.45 -16.89
CA ARG A 24 -3.28 12.97 -17.97
C ARG A 24 -2.46 13.71 -19.04
N ASP A 25 -1.52 14.53 -18.60
CA ASP A 25 -0.61 15.28 -19.47
C ASP A 25 0.26 14.33 -20.31
N ALA A 26 0.56 13.13 -19.78
CA ALA A 26 1.23 12.05 -20.49
C ALA A 26 0.30 11.21 -21.41
N GLY A 27 -0.96 11.63 -21.59
CA GLY A 27 -1.92 11.02 -22.52
C GLY A 27 -2.76 9.88 -21.96
N LEU A 28 -2.72 9.61 -20.64
CA LEU A 28 -3.58 8.60 -20.03
C LEU A 28 -4.99 9.16 -19.73
N ASP A 29 -6.05 8.42 -20.09
CA ASP A 29 -7.41 8.67 -19.55
C ASP A 29 -7.41 8.28 -18.06
N CYS A 30 -6.86 9.17 -17.23
CA CYS A 30 -6.68 8.96 -15.81
C CYS A 30 -7.83 9.57 -15.02
N ARG A 31 -8.69 8.71 -14.48
CA ARG A 31 -9.73 9.03 -13.49
C ARG A 31 -9.33 8.47 -12.13
N ALA A 32 -9.80 9.08 -11.04
CA ALA A 32 -9.50 8.63 -9.69
C ALA A 32 -10.75 8.56 -8.81
N LEU A 33 -10.80 7.57 -7.93
CA LEU A 33 -11.77 7.47 -6.84
C LEU A 33 -11.00 7.47 -5.51
N VAL A 34 -11.32 8.41 -4.64
CA VAL A 34 -10.66 8.56 -3.34
C VAL A 34 -11.70 8.42 -2.23
N GLY A 35 -11.50 7.40 -1.38
CA GLY A 35 -12.29 7.23 -0.16
C GLY A 35 -11.68 8.00 1.00
N GLU A 36 -12.48 8.78 1.72
CA GLU A 36 -12.04 9.56 2.88
C GLU A 36 -12.72 9.05 4.14
N ASN A 37 -11.96 8.93 5.23
CA ASN A 37 -12.43 8.43 6.52
C ASN A 37 -11.94 9.32 7.68
N ASP A 38 -12.82 10.13 8.24
CA ASP A 38 -12.66 10.88 9.50
C ASP A 38 -11.35 11.68 9.62
N SER A 39 -10.94 12.37 8.57
CA SER A 39 -9.79 13.27 8.64
C SER A 39 -10.07 14.50 9.50
N ARG A 40 -9.03 14.98 10.20
CA ARG A 40 -9.10 16.13 11.11
C ARG A 40 -8.13 17.24 10.73
N ASP A 41 -7.46 17.14 9.57
CA ASP A 41 -6.38 18.01 9.11
C ASP A 41 -6.72 18.80 7.85
N GLY A 42 -8.01 18.84 7.45
CA GLY A 42 -8.43 19.50 6.22
C GLY A 42 -8.44 18.64 4.98
N THR A 43 -8.06 17.36 5.04
CA THR A 43 -8.08 16.41 3.90
C THR A 43 -9.45 16.38 3.22
N GLY A 44 -10.55 16.28 3.99
CA GLY A 44 -11.92 16.26 3.45
C GLY A 44 -12.24 17.50 2.63
N ALA A 45 -11.91 18.69 3.12
CA ALA A 45 -12.16 19.96 2.40
C ALA A 45 -11.38 20.01 1.08
N LEU A 46 -10.13 19.55 1.07
CA LEU A 46 -9.31 19.48 -0.14
C LEU A 46 -9.87 18.48 -1.16
N LEU A 47 -10.38 17.33 -0.73
CA LEU A 47 -11.02 16.34 -1.61
C LEU A 47 -12.32 16.88 -2.21
N TRP A 48 -13.16 17.55 -1.42
CA TRP A 48 -14.36 18.21 -1.93
C TRP A 48 -14.04 19.27 -2.98
N ALA A 49 -13.03 20.10 -2.72
CA ALA A 49 -12.58 21.10 -3.68
C ALA A 49 -12.04 20.44 -4.97
N ALA A 50 -11.27 19.37 -4.87
CA ALA A 50 -10.75 18.62 -6.03
C ALA A 50 -11.89 17.97 -6.84
N GLN A 51 -12.90 17.40 -6.16
CA GLN A 51 -14.10 16.86 -6.83
C GLN A 51 -14.88 17.96 -7.57
N ALA A 52 -15.07 19.12 -6.95
CA ALA A 52 -15.76 20.24 -7.57
C ALA A 52 -15.05 20.73 -8.86
N ARG A 53 -13.72 20.57 -8.96
CA ARG A 53 -12.93 20.84 -10.16
C ARG A 53 -12.89 19.68 -11.16
N GLY A 54 -13.54 18.54 -10.87
CA GLY A 54 -13.53 17.37 -11.75
C GLY A 54 -12.20 16.60 -11.74
N GLU A 55 -11.31 16.83 -10.77
CA GLU A 55 -9.99 16.20 -10.70
C GLU A 55 -10.05 14.74 -10.22
N LEU A 56 -11.06 14.40 -9.40
CA LEU A 56 -11.32 13.06 -8.88
C LEU A 56 -12.77 12.89 -8.46
N GLY A 57 -13.19 11.64 -8.22
CA GLY A 57 -14.43 11.30 -7.51
C GLY A 57 -14.14 11.05 -6.03
N HIS A 58 -14.85 11.73 -5.14
CA HIS A 58 -14.82 11.48 -3.71
C HIS A 58 -15.87 10.43 -3.34
N VAL A 59 -15.45 9.37 -2.67
CA VAL A 59 -16.31 8.26 -2.24
C VAL A 59 -16.46 8.30 -0.72
N PRO A 60 -17.69 8.44 -0.18
CA PRO A 60 -17.90 8.42 1.27
C PRO A 60 -17.49 7.07 1.87
N THR A 61 -16.62 7.10 2.87
CA THR A 61 -16.17 5.91 3.62
C THR A 61 -16.32 6.06 5.13
N ALA A 62 -17.27 6.88 5.60
CA ALA A 62 -17.53 7.13 7.02
C ALA A 62 -17.78 5.85 7.83
N PHE A 63 -18.38 4.80 7.22
CA PHE A 63 -18.59 3.50 7.85
C PHE A 63 -17.28 2.85 8.38
N MET A 64 -16.13 3.27 7.85
CA MET A 64 -14.84 2.75 8.31
C MET A 64 -14.52 3.13 9.77
N ALA A 65 -15.14 4.19 10.31
CA ALA A 65 -14.95 4.60 11.69
C ALA A 65 -15.41 3.52 12.69
N ASP A 66 -16.49 2.80 12.36
CA ASP A 66 -17.10 1.80 13.21
C ASP A 66 -16.41 0.43 13.14
N ILE A 67 -15.48 0.26 12.19
CA ILE A 67 -14.79 -1.01 12.00
C ILE A 67 -13.61 -1.12 12.99
N ARG A 68 -13.69 -2.12 13.87
CA ARG A 68 -12.60 -2.45 14.79
C ARG A 68 -11.45 -3.13 14.03
N GLY A 69 -10.22 -2.76 14.40
CA GLY A 69 -9.01 -3.30 13.78
C GLY A 69 -8.60 -2.58 12.48
N ARG A 70 -7.28 -2.34 12.32
CA ARG A 70 -6.75 -1.62 11.16
C ARG A 70 -6.91 -2.43 9.87
N LEU A 71 -6.56 -3.72 9.90
CA LEU A 71 -6.60 -4.59 8.71
C LEU A 71 -8.03 -4.72 8.17
N ALA A 72 -9.01 -5.03 9.03
CA ALA A 72 -10.41 -5.10 8.64
C ALA A 72 -10.93 -3.77 8.06
N ARG A 73 -10.52 -2.64 8.66
CA ARG A 73 -10.89 -1.31 8.19
C ARG A 73 -10.34 -1.02 6.80
N MET A 74 -9.05 -1.30 6.58
CA MET A 74 -8.40 -1.11 5.28
C MET A 74 -9.02 -2.03 4.22
N ALA A 75 -9.19 -3.30 4.53
CA ALA A 75 -9.80 -4.28 3.61
C ALA A 75 -11.20 -3.85 3.17
N ARG A 76 -12.06 -3.46 4.11
CA ARG A 76 -13.43 -3.02 3.79
C ARG A 76 -13.47 -1.68 3.05
N GLY A 77 -12.57 -0.75 3.37
CA GLY A 77 -12.47 0.52 2.65
C GLY A 77 -12.04 0.31 1.20
N ARG A 78 -11.00 -0.49 0.95
CA ARG A 78 -10.54 -0.80 -0.41
C ARG A 78 -11.56 -1.63 -1.18
N GLU A 79 -12.21 -2.59 -0.54
CA GLU A 79 -13.30 -3.37 -1.16
C GLU A 79 -14.50 -2.48 -1.54
N HIS A 80 -14.81 -1.47 -0.72
CA HIS A 80 -15.87 -0.51 -1.05
C HIS A 80 -15.52 0.30 -2.31
N LEU A 81 -14.30 0.83 -2.41
CA LEU A 81 -13.84 1.51 -3.63
C LEU A 81 -13.87 0.59 -4.85
N LYS A 82 -13.47 -0.67 -4.69
CA LYS A 82 -13.55 -1.68 -5.75
C LYS A 82 -14.98 -1.88 -6.22
N ARG A 83 -15.94 -2.03 -5.29
CA ARG A 83 -17.36 -2.17 -5.63
C ARG A 83 -17.93 -0.95 -6.34
N VAL A 84 -17.54 0.25 -5.90
CA VAL A 84 -17.92 1.49 -6.60
C VAL A 84 -17.38 1.50 -8.02
N LEU A 85 -16.13 1.09 -8.23
CA LEU A 85 -15.55 0.95 -9.57
C LEU A 85 -16.31 -0.10 -10.40
N ASP A 86 -16.58 -1.27 -9.84
CA ASP A 86 -17.26 -2.37 -10.54
C ASP A 86 -18.69 -1.97 -10.96
N GLY A 87 -19.36 -1.12 -10.17
CA GLY A 87 -20.68 -0.54 -10.51
C GLY A 87 -20.68 0.52 -11.61
N GLN A 88 -19.51 1.06 -12.01
CA GLN A 88 -19.41 2.06 -13.07
C GLN A 88 -19.42 1.48 -14.51
N GLY A 89 -19.53 0.17 -14.66
CA GLY A 89 -19.59 -0.47 -15.98
C GLY A 89 -18.40 -1.40 -16.26
N PRO A 90 -17.92 -1.49 -17.51
CA PRO A 90 -16.84 -2.40 -17.89
C PRO A 90 -15.52 -2.09 -17.14
N ALA A 91 -14.67 -3.11 -16.98
CA ALA A 91 -13.37 -2.92 -16.36
C ALA A 91 -12.55 -1.87 -17.13
N PRO A 92 -11.90 -0.93 -16.45
CA PRO A 92 -10.90 -0.09 -17.11
C PRO A 92 -9.73 -0.98 -17.58
N ALA A 93 -8.96 -0.52 -18.56
CA ALA A 93 -7.76 -1.28 -19.01
C ALA A 93 -6.82 -1.56 -17.82
N TYR A 94 -6.62 -0.56 -16.98
CA TYR A 94 -5.75 -0.67 -15.81
C TYR A 94 -6.38 -0.06 -14.56
N VAL A 95 -6.04 -0.66 -13.41
CA VAL A 95 -6.34 -0.11 -12.08
C VAL A 95 -5.02 0.17 -11.37
N CYS A 96 -4.83 1.40 -10.92
CA CYS A 96 -3.74 1.81 -10.05
C CYS A 96 -4.28 1.91 -8.62
N VAL A 97 -3.77 1.12 -7.71
CA VAL A 97 -4.04 1.28 -6.27
C VAL A 97 -2.88 2.05 -5.66
N ALA A 98 -3.17 3.14 -4.96
CA ALA A 98 -2.15 4.02 -4.39
C ALA A 98 -2.47 4.42 -2.95
N ASP A 99 -1.43 4.57 -2.12
CA ASP A 99 -1.50 5.25 -0.83
C ASP A 99 -1.24 6.75 -1.01
N ILE A 100 -1.98 7.59 -0.28
CA ILE A 100 -1.84 9.07 -0.35
C ILE A 100 -1.02 9.61 0.84
N ASP A 101 -0.51 8.77 1.70
CA ASP A 101 0.27 9.16 2.87
C ASP A 101 1.69 9.65 2.51
N ASN A 102 2.64 9.55 3.44
CA ASN A 102 4.02 10.01 3.26
C ASN A 102 4.76 9.40 2.06
N VAL A 103 4.32 8.24 1.59
CA VAL A 103 4.85 7.58 0.39
C VAL A 103 4.61 8.43 -0.86
N MET A 104 3.45 9.09 -0.93
CA MET A 104 3.05 9.91 -2.08
C MET A 104 3.54 11.37 -1.97
N ALA A 105 4.30 11.72 -0.94
CA ALA A 105 4.92 13.06 -0.84
C ALA A 105 5.84 13.36 -2.04
N ARG A 106 6.40 12.32 -2.65
CA ARG A 106 7.16 12.36 -3.90
C ARG A 106 6.67 11.23 -4.80
N PRO A 107 5.62 11.46 -5.59
CA PRO A 107 5.07 10.45 -6.49
C PRO A 107 6.08 10.10 -7.61
N PRO A 108 5.93 8.94 -8.25
CA PRO A 108 6.75 8.58 -9.39
C PRO A 108 6.44 9.49 -10.59
N GLU A 109 7.41 9.64 -11.48
CA GLU A 109 7.24 10.34 -12.74
C GLU A 109 6.25 9.57 -13.66
N ALA A 110 5.46 10.31 -14.46
CA ALA A 110 4.49 9.69 -15.37
C ALA A 110 5.15 8.72 -16.36
N GLY A 111 6.37 9.03 -16.83
CA GLY A 111 7.16 8.14 -17.70
C GLY A 111 7.47 6.79 -17.06
N ALA A 112 7.74 6.75 -15.75
CA ALA A 112 7.96 5.50 -15.03
C ALA A 112 6.66 4.66 -14.94
N VAL A 113 5.52 5.31 -14.76
CA VAL A 113 4.21 4.64 -14.77
C VAL A 113 3.91 4.06 -16.16
N LEU A 114 4.15 4.81 -17.24
CA LEU A 114 3.96 4.33 -18.61
C LEU A 114 4.87 3.13 -18.91
N ALA A 115 6.14 3.17 -18.49
CA ALA A 115 7.06 2.05 -18.63
C ALA A 115 6.60 0.82 -17.86
N ALA A 116 6.07 1.00 -16.65
CA ALA A 116 5.51 -0.09 -15.85
C ALA A 116 4.23 -0.69 -16.46
N LEU A 117 3.35 0.15 -17.04
CA LEU A 117 2.19 -0.31 -17.81
C LEU A 117 2.61 -1.14 -19.04
N ALA A 118 3.65 -0.73 -19.76
CA ALA A 118 4.19 -1.50 -20.87
C ALA A 118 4.74 -2.88 -20.42
N LYS A 119 5.36 -2.94 -19.22
CA LYS A 119 5.79 -4.22 -18.63
C LYS A 119 4.60 -5.10 -18.24
N LEU A 120 3.50 -4.50 -17.77
CA LEU A 120 2.28 -5.23 -17.42
C LEU A 120 1.65 -5.94 -18.64
N GLU A 121 1.96 -5.52 -19.86
CA GLU A 121 1.52 -6.22 -21.08
C GLU A 121 2.25 -7.56 -21.31
N ARG A 122 3.34 -7.85 -20.60
CA ARG A 122 4.04 -9.14 -20.70
C ARG A 122 3.11 -10.30 -20.31
N PRO A 123 3.15 -11.43 -21.02
CA PRO A 123 2.41 -12.62 -20.64
C PRO A 123 2.77 -13.09 -19.22
N GLY A 124 1.77 -13.60 -18.48
CA GLY A 124 1.99 -14.15 -17.16
C GLY A 124 2.00 -13.13 -16.01
N LEU A 125 1.82 -11.82 -16.28
CA LEU A 125 1.67 -10.80 -15.25
C LEU A 125 0.22 -10.32 -15.11
N PHE A 126 -0.26 -10.21 -13.86
CA PHE A 126 -1.52 -9.54 -13.55
C PHE A 126 -1.32 -8.16 -12.93
N ALA A 127 -0.14 -7.89 -12.35
CA ALA A 127 0.17 -6.59 -11.74
C ALA A 127 1.67 -6.26 -11.75
N VAL A 128 1.98 -4.96 -11.69
CA VAL A 128 3.31 -4.39 -11.46
C VAL A 128 3.26 -3.49 -10.25
N SER A 129 4.06 -3.80 -9.23
CA SER A 129 4.18 -3.02 -8.00
C SER A 129 5.44 -2.15 -8.03
N ALA A 130 5.36 -0.99 -7.38
CA ALA A 130 6.51 -0.13 -7.19
C ALA A 130 7.56 -0.78 -6.28
N ALA A 131 8.84 -0.48 -6.56
CA ALA A 131 9.93 -0.59 -5.59
C ALA A 131 10.00 0.68 -4.73
N SER A 132 10.86 0.71 -3.71
CA SER A 132 11.18 1.93 -2.97
C SER A 132 12.64 2.03 -2.58
N GLN A 133 13.10 3.27 -2.39
CA GLN A 133 14.46 3.58 -1.98
C GLN A 133 14.45 4.40 -0.67
N PRO A 134 15.40 4.14 0.25
CA PRO A 134 16.59 3.27 0.13
C PRO A 134 16.33 1.77 0.33
N HIS A 135 15.13 1.36 0.73
CA HIS A 135 14.75 -0.05 0.89
C HIS A 135 13.25 -0.25 0.68
N TYR A 136 12.85 -1.48 0.31
CA TYR A 136 11.46 -1.89 0.21
C TYR A 136 10.82 -1.88 1.61
N TYR A 137 9.66 -1.23 1.80
CA TYR A 137 9.15 -1.05 3.16
C TYR A 137 7.97 -1.96 3.54
N ASP A 138 7.16 -2.40 2.60
CA ASP A 138 5.91 -3.11 2.90
C ASP A 138 6.02 -4.63 2.69
N LEU A 139 6.85 -5.27 3.53
CA LEU A 139 7.00 -6.74 3.51
C LEU A 139 5.74 -7.49 3.93
N LEU A 140 4.78 -6.85 4.61
CA LEU A 140 3.53 -7.53 4.99
C LEU A 140 2.60 -7.76 3.79
N ALA A 141 2.79 -7.01 2.72
CA ALA A 141 2.09 -7.20 1.46
C ALA A 141 2.90 -8.02 0.45
N TYR A 142 4.15 -8.37 0.79
CA TYR A 142 5.05 -9.12 -0.10
C TYR A 142 4.99 -10.61 0.18
N GLU A 143 4.99 -11.40 -0.89
CA GLU A 143 5.09 -12.85 -0.84
C GLU A 143 5.73 -13.40 -2.12
N ASP A 144 6.69 -14.28 -1.94
CA ASP A 144 7.29 -15.11 -2.98
C ASP A 144 7.54 -16.54 -2.45
N GLU A 145 8.37 -17.31 -3.14
CA GLU A 145 8.70 -18.69 -2.73
C GLU A 145 9.57 -18.76 -1.47
N ALA A 146 10.31 -17.69 -1.16
CA ALA A 146 11.24 -17.64 -0.03
C ALA A 146 10.66 -16.89 1.19
N VAL A 147 9.76 -15.92 0.95
CA VAL A 147 9.19 -15.06 1.98
C VAL A 147 7.67 -15.15 1.92
N SER A 148 7.05 -15.66 2.99
CA SER A 148 5.60 -15.63 3.17
C SER A 148 5.22 -14.86 4.43
N TYR A 149 3.97 -14.41 4.48
CA TYR A 149 3.41 -13.76 5.66
C TYR A 149 3.47 -14.66 6.89
N GLU A 150 3.13 -15.93 6.73
CA GLU A 150 3.18 -16.95 7.77
C GLU A 150 4.60 -17.16 8.29
N TYR A 151 5.60 -17.21 7.39
CA TYR A 151 7.01 -17.28 7.78
C TYR A 151 7.43 -16.09 8.65
N LEU A 152 7.05 -14.86 8.28
CA LEU A 152 7.35 -13.67 9.06
C LEU A 152 6.69 -13.69 10.44
N LEU A 153 5.46 -14.19 10.56
CA LEU A 153 4.76 -14.34 11.84
C LEU A 153 5.43 -15.38 12.75
N ASP A 154 5.83 -16.52 12.19
CA ASP A 154 6.52 -17.58 12.93
C ASP A 154 7.90 -17.12 13.40
N ASP A 155 8.61 -16.37 12.57
CA ASP A 155 9.93 -15.86 12.91
C ASP A 155 9.85 -14.79 14.02
N ILE A 156 8.89 -13.86 13.94
CA ILE A 156 8.69 -12.90 15.04
C ILE A 156 8.28 -13.59 16.34
N ALA A 157 7.48 -14.64 16.28
CA ALA A 157 7.09 -15.41 17.47
C ALA A 157 8.30 -16.07 18.15
N ARG A 158 9.24 -16.59 17.36
CA ARG A 158 10.51 -17.16 17.84
C ARG A 158 11.41 -16.12 18.51
N HIS A 159 11.50 -14.92 17.95
CA HIS A 159 12.39 -13.85 18.41
C HIS A 159 11.78 -12.92 19.48
N ARG A 160 10.51 -13.08 19.82
CA ARG A 160 9.75 -12.15 20.69
C ARG A 160 10.21 -12.11 22.16
N ARG A 161 11.17 -12.94 22.56
CA ARG A 161 11.67 -13.02 23.94
C ARG A 161 12.67 -11.88 24.23
N GLY A 162 12.13 -10.76 24.76
CA GLY A 162 12.92 -9.61 25.21
C GLY A 162 13.28 -8.61 24.09
N ALA A 163 13.74 -7.42 24.51
CA ALA A 163 14.03 -6.31 23.62
C ALA A 163 15.09 -6.66 22.55
N LEU A 164 16.19 -7.29 22.94
CA LEU A 164 17.25 -7.66 22.01
C LEU A 164 16.78 -8.66 20.95
N GLY A 165 16.00 -9.68 21.34
CA GLY A 165 15.45 -10.66 20.42
C GLY A 165 14.51 -10.01 19.42
N TYR A 166 13.64 -9.10 19.88
CA TYR A 166 12.73 -8.37 19.00
C TYR A 166 13.48 -7.46 17.99
N TYR A 167 14.55 -6.79 18.40
CA TYR A 167 15.39 -6.03 17.47
C TYR A 167 16.10 -6.94 16.46
N ARG A 168 16.60 -8.11 16.91
CA ARG A 168 17.24 -9.08 16.02
C ARG A 168 16.31 -9.59 14.94
N PHE A 169 15.02 -9.78 15.23
CA PHE A 169 14.06 -10.10 14.18
C PHE A 169 14.09 -9.05 13.05
N PHE A 170 14.16 -7.75 13.38
CA PHE A 170 14.26 -6.72 12.35
C PHE A 170 15.62 -6.69 11.65
N SER A 171 16.71 -6.75 12.40
CA SER A 171 18.08 -6.66 11.82
C SER A 171 18.44 -7.89 10.98
N ASP A 172 17.99 -9.07 11.38
CA ASP A 172 18.45 -10.34 10.82
C ASP A 172 17.45 -10.91 9.78
N THR A 173 16.18 -10.54 9.85
CA THR A 173 15.13 -11.01 8.93
C THR A 173 14.55 -9.88 8.07
N ILE A 174 13.99 -8.84 8.71
CA ILE A 174 13.23 -7.80 7.98
C ILE A 174 14.15 -6.91 7.13
N TYR A 175 15.20 -6.35 7.71
CA TYR A 175 16.08 -5.41 7.00
C TYR A 175 16.82 -6.06 5.82
N PRO A 176 17.36 -7.29 5.93
CA PRO A 176 17.96 -7.97 4.77
C PRO A 176 16.92 -8.25 3.67
N ALA A 177 15.70 -8.71 4.01
CA ALA A 177 14.65 -8.96 3.02
C ALA A 177 14.22 -7.66 2.31
N GLN A 178 14.02 -6.56 3.07
CA GLN A 178 13.75 -5.25 2.51
C GLN A 178 14.85 -4.78 1.54
N SER A 179 16.11 -4.97 1.91
CA SER A 179 17.25 -4.56 1.08
C SER A 179 17.43 -5.43 -0.16
N ALA A 180 17.03 -6.71 -0.08
CA ALA A 180 17.09 -7.60 -1.24
C ALA A 180 16.10 -7.20 -2.34
N LEU A 181 14.94 -6.63 -1.98
CA LEU A 181 13.90 -6.19 -2.91
C LEU A 181 14.15 -4.80 -3.53
N THR A 182 15.15 -4.07 -3.07
CA THR A 182 15.55 -2.77 -3.64
C THR A 182 16.65 -2.87 -4.70
N ARG A 183 17.10 -4.09 -5.01
CA ARG A 183 18.14 -4.30 -6.03
C ARG A 183 17.61 -3.88 -7.40
N GLU A 184 18.53 -3.44 -8.27
CA GLU A 184 18.26 -2.91 -9.62
C GLU A 184 17.77 -3.99 -10.62
N ARG A 185 16.96 -4.93 -10.18
CA ARG A 185 16.40 -5.98 -11.03
C ARG A 185 14.94 -6.24 -10.74
N GLU A 186 14.22 -6.57 -11.78
CA GLU A 186 12.84 -7.04 -11.71
C GLU A 186 12.73 -8.30 -10.84
N THR A 187 11.76 -8.33 -9.95
CA THR A 187 11.50 -9.49 -9.08
C THR A 187 10.07 -9.97 -9.28
N THR A 188 9.92 -11.21 -9.74
CA THR A 188 8.59 -11.85 -9.86
C THR A 188 8.18 -12.40 -8.51
N CYS A 189 6.91 -12.19 -8.13
CA CYS A 189 6.38 -12.60 -6.83
C CYS A 189 4.90 -13.00 -6.92
N LEU A 190 4.36 -13.54 -5.85
CA LEU A 190 2.93 -13.86 -5.71
C LEU A 190 2.13 -12.63 -5.30
N SER A 191 2.67 -11.82 -4.41
CA SER A 191 2.06 -10.60 -3.89
C SER A 191 3.11 -9.52 -3.66
N ALA A 192 2.76 -8.28 -3.99
CA ALA A 192 3.51 -7.09 -3.63
C ALA A 192 2.57 -5.88 -3.56
N PHE A 193 2.83 -5.00 -2.59
CA PHE A 193 2.29 -3.64 -2.54
C PHE A 193 3.30 -2.78 -1.78
N ASN A 194 3.73 -1.71 -2.38
CA ASN A 194 4.72 -0.84 -1.79
C ASN A 194 4.31 0.62 -2.01
N GLY A 195 3.04 0.91 -1.65
CA GLY A 195 2.41 2.22 -1.78
C GLY A 195 1.82 2.53 -3.15
N LEU A 196 2.19 1.78 -4.21
CA LEU A 196 1.58 1.89 -5.54
C LEU A 196 1.71 0.57 -6.31
N THR A 197 0.59 0.10 -6.84
CA THR A 197 0.53 -1.09 -7.70
C THR A 197 -0.42 -0.87 -8.87
N LEU A 198 0.01 -1.26 -10.06
CA LEU A 198 -0.73 -1.23 -11.31
C LEU A 198 -1.23 -2.63 -11.62
N TYR A 199 -2.51 -2.79 -11.86
CA TYR A 199 -3.17 -4.06 -12.18
C TYR A 199 -3.78 -4.02 -13.57
N ARG A 200 -3.83 -5.15 -14.26
CA ARG A 200 -4.78 -5.32 -15.37
C ARG A 200 -6.20 -5.20 -14.82
N GLY A 201 -7.03 -4.36 -15.41
CA GLY A 201 -8.35 -4.10 -14.87
C GLY A 201 -9.25 -5.35 -14.84
N ALA A 202 -9.17 -6.20 -15.85
CA ALA A 202 -9.90 -7.46 -15.90
C ALA A 202 -9.49 -8.42 -14.76
N ASP A 203 -8.17 -8.54 -14.49
CA ASP A 203 -7.66 -9.41 -13.43
C ASP A 203 -8.00 -8.84 -12.03
N TYR A 204 -7.91 -7.52 -11.83
CA TYR A 204 -8.26 -6.85 -10.58
C TYR A 204 -9.70 -7.17 -10.12
N ARG A 205 -10.64 -7.29 -11.05
CA ARG A 205 -12.03 -7.65 -10.75
C ARG A 205 -12.17 -9.04 -10.14
N LEU A 206 -11.27 -9.97 -10.46
CA LEU A 206 -11.30 -11.35 -9.93
C LEU A 206 -10.87 -11.45 -8.47
N GLY A 207 -10.19 -10.41 -7.94
CA GLY A 207 -9.75 -10.34 -6.55
C GLY A 207 -10.82 -9.78 -5.62
N SER A 208 -10.59 -9.95 -4.31
CA SER A 208 -11.32 -9.29 -3.24
C SER A 208 -10.38 -9.03 -2.06
N TYR A 209 -10.54 -7.91 -1.39
CA TYR A 209 -9.79 -7.54 -0.19
C TYR A 209 -10.35 -8.19 1.09
N LEU A 210 -11.56 -8.77 1.03
CA LEU A 210 -12.22 -9.34 2.19
C LEU A 210 -11.58 -10.67 2.58
N ASP A 211 -11.41 -10.90 3.87
CA ASP A 211 -10.95 -12.15 4.46
C ASP A 211 -11.86 -12.51 5.63
N ASP A 212 -11.90 -13.78 6.04
CA ASP A 212 -12.81 -14.26 7.07
C ASP A 212 -12.43 -13.69 8.45
N ASP A 213 -11.14 -13.61 8.75
CA ASP A 213 -10.60 -13.18 10.03
C ASP A 213 -9.83 -11.85 10.01
N TYR A 214 -9.56 -11.32 8.81
CA TYR A 214 -8.72 -10.11 8.60
C TYR A 214 -7.37 -10.20 9.33
N ALA A 215 -6.78 -11.38 9.40
CA ALA A 215 -5.49 -11.59 10.05
C ALA A 215 -4.31 -11.15 9.19
N ARG A 216 -4.50 -10.99 7.88
CA ARG A 216 -3.47 -10.68 6.89
C ARG A 216 -3.62 -9.26 6.33
N CYS A 217 -2.54 -8.77 5.71
CA CYS A 217 -2.59 -7.58 4.89
C CYS A 217 -3.61 -7.75 3.75
N GLU A 218 -4.47 -6.77 3.55
CA GLU A 218 -5.55 -6.82 2.56
C GLU A 218 -5.04 -6.95 1.13
N HIS A 219 -3.85 -6.41 0.83
CA HIS A 219 -3.22 -6.57 -0.48
C HIS A 219 -2.80 -8.00 -0.74
N LEU A 220 -2.29 -8.69 0.28
CA LEU A 220 -1.93 -10.10 0.18
C LEU A 220 -3.16 -10.96 -0.13
N THR A 221 -4.29 -10.71 0.55
CA THR A 221 -5.56 -11.39 0.30
C THR A 221 -6.04 -11.18 -1.13
N LEU A 222 -6.05 -9.92 -1.63
CA LEU A 222 -6.41 -9.59 -3.01
C LEU A 222 -5.53 -10.33 -4.01
N ASN A 223 -4.21 -10.20 -3.86
CA ASN A 223 -3.24 -10.69 -4.83
C ASN A 223 -3.21 -12.22 -4.91
N ARG A 224 -3.31 -12.92 -3.78
CA ARG A 224 -3.45 -14.39 -3.73
C ARG A 224 -4.69 -14.86 -4.51
N ARG A 225 -5.82 -14.17 -4.38
CA ARG A 225 -7.06 -14.50 -5.12
C ARG A 225 -6.91 -14.28 -6.61
N ILE A 226 -6.31 -13.17 -7.03
CA ILE A 226 -6.05 -12.91 -8.45
C ILE A 226 -5.11 -13.96 -9.01
N ALA A 227 -4.00 -14.25 -8.31
CA ALA A 227 -3.04 -15.28 -8.74
C ALA A 227 -3.68 -16.65 -8.87
N ALA A 228 -4.53 -17.05 -7.90
CA ALA A 228 -5.26 -18.33 -7.95
C ALA A 228 -6.26 -18.40 -9.12
N ALA A 229 -6.96 -17.29 -9.41
CA ALA A 229 -7.93 -17.23 -10.49
C ALA A 229 -7.30 -17.19 -11.89
N THR A 230 -6.07 -16.62 -12.02
CA THR A 230 -5.45 -16.36 -13.32
C THR A 230 -4.23 -17.24 -13.63
N GLY A 231 -3.62 -17.87 -12.64
CA GLY A 231 -2.32 -18.53 -12.75
C GLY A 231 -1.14 -17.58 -13.00
N ARG A 232 -1.36 -16.26 -12.94
CA ARG A 232 -0.37 -15.22 -13.21
C ARG A 232 0.35 -14.77 -11.94
N ARG A 233 1.40 -13.99 -12.12
CA ARG A 233 2.27 -13.45 -11.07
C ARG A 233 2.27 -11.92 -11.08
N MET A 234 2.90 -11.33 -10.08
CA MET A 234 3.23 -9.90 -10.00
C MET A 234 4.71 -9.68 -10.30
N LEU A 235 5.01 -8.43 -10.64
CA LEU A 235 6.37 -7.93 -10.81
C LEU A 235 6.60 -6.77 -9.84
N VAL A 236 7.69 -6.80 -9.06
CA VAL A 236 8.23 -5.60 -8.42
C VAL A 236 9.18 -4.94 -9.42
N ASP A 237 8.86 -3.72 -9.84
CA ASP A 237 9.59 -3.00 -10.87
C ASP A 237 10.56 -1.97 -10.26
N PRO A 238 11.89 -2.16 -10.38
CA PRO A 238 12.87 -1.20 -9.90
C PRO A 238 12.89 0.12 -10.70
N GLY A 239 12.21 0.20 -11.84
CA GLY A 239 12.01 1.44 -12.61
C GLY A 239 10.84 2.28 -12.09
N LEU A 240 9.89 1.68 -11.37
CA LEU A 240 8.76 2.36 -10.72
C LEU A 240 9.09 2.58 -9.24
N VAL A 241 9.75 3.68 -8.92
CA VAL A 241 10.34 3.91 -7.59
C VAL A 241 9.56 4.92 -6.77
N LEU A 242 9.26 4.56 -5.53
CA LEU A 242 8.78 5.45 -4.48
C LEU A 242 9.87 5.72 -3.45
N ARG A 243 9.67 6.73 -2.61
CA ARG A 243 10.56 6.99 -1.49
C ARG A 243 10.04 6.27 -0.25
N THR A 244 10.89 5.46 0.39
CA THR A 244 10.58 4.84 1.67
C THR A 244 10.22 5.92 2.70
N PRO A 245 9.05 5.87 3.34
CA PRO A 245 8.68 6.84 4.37
C PRO A 245 9.64 6.78 5.57
N GLY A 246 9.92 7.93 6.18
CA GLY A 246 10.89 8.03 7.28
C GLY A 246 10.51 7.24 8.54
N ASP A 247 9.21 6.96 8.72
CA ASP A 247 8.71 6.11 9.81
C ASP A 247 8.93 4.60 9.56
N HIS A 248 9.23 4.19 8.33
CA HIS A 248 9.64 2.84 7.93
C HIS A 248 11.16 2.70 7.75
N ALA A 249 11.95 3.74 8.05
CA ALA A 249 13.41 3.68 7.92
C ALA A 249 14.03 2.57 8.77
N GLN A 250 15.01 1.87 8.21
CA GLN A 250 15.86 0.93 8.96
C GLN A 250 16.63 1.68 10.03
N ARG A 251 16.73 1.10 11.22
CA ARG A 251 17.27 1.77 12.41
C ARG A 251 18.23 0.86 13.17
N GLY A 252 19.28 1.44 13.72
CA GLY A 252 20.11 0.76 14.72
C GLY A 252 19.37 0.62 16.05
N PHE A 253 19.86 -0.24 16.92
CA PHE A 253 19.19 -0.68 18.18
C PHE A 253 18.59 0.48 19.01
N LEU A 254 19.40 1.50 19.35
CA LEU A 254 18.93 2.62 20.19
C LEU A 254 17.85 3.45 19.50
N SER A 255 18.04 3.80 18.22
CA SER A 255 17.08 4.59 17.46
C SER A 255 15.80 3.82 17.15
N PHE A 256 15.88 2.49 17.04
CA PHE A 256 14.74 1.61 16.90
C PHE A 256 13.80 1.72 18.11
N TYR A 257 14.32 1.60 19.34
CA TYR A 257 13.50 1.73 20.55
C TYR A 257 13.07 3.14 20.85
N ALA A 258 13.93 4.14 20.64
CA ALA A 258 13.54 5.54 20.79
C ALA A 258 12.36 5.93 19.87
N SER A 259 12.36 5.44 18.62
CA SER A 259 11.25 5.62 17.68
C SER A 259 9.95 5.00 18.19
N ARG A 260 9.98 3.78 18.76
CA ARG A 260 8.81 3.08 19.29
C ARG A 260 8.24 3.74 20.53
N VAL A 261 9.10 4.16 21.46
CA VAL A 261 8.70 4.91 22.65
C VAL A 261 7.98 6.21 22.23
N ARG A 262 8.54 6.95 21.26
CA ARG A 262 7.90 8.15 20.73
C ARG A 262 6.54 7.85 20.09
N LYS A 263 6.41 6.79 19.28
CA LYS A 263 5.13 6.39 18.68
C LYS A 263 4.09 6.00 19.75
N MET A 264 4.49 5.27 20.78
CA MET A 264 3.60 4.93 21.90
C MET A 264 3.15 6.16 22.69
N ALA A 265 4.05 7.10 22.95
CA ALA A 265 3.69 8.35 23.64
C ALA A 265 2.69 9.17 22.82
N VAL A 266 2.92 9.35 21.51
CA VAL A 266 1.99 10.04 20.61
C VAL A 266 0.63 9.33 20.52
N ALA A 267 0.62 7.99 20.46
CA ALA A 267 -0.62 7.22 20.43
C ALA A 267 -1.44 7.38 21.72
N ARG A 268 -0.78 7.40 22.89
CA ARG A 268 -1.44 7.66 24.17
C ARG A 268 -2.03 9.06 24.26
N LEU A 269 -1.29 10.07 23.84
CA LEU A 269 -1.76 11.47 23.80
C LEU A 269 -2.95 11.68 22.85
N ARG A 270 -3.07 10.85 21.80
CA ARG A 270 -4.19 10.90 20.86
C ARG A 270 -5.37 9.99 21.22
N GLY A 271 -5.44 9.43 22.45
CA GLY A 271 -6.53 8.57 22.92
C GLY A 271 -6.61 7.20 22.21
N GLY A 272 -5.52 6.76 21.55
CA GLY A 272 -5.46 5.48 20.85
C GLY A 272 -5.12 4.32 21.79
N GLY A 273 -5.89 3.20 21.74
CA GLY A 273 -5.61 1.96 22.46
C GLY A 273 -4.22 1.36 22.10
N ARG A 274 -3.79 0.35 22.87
CA ARG A 274 -2.50 -0.34 22.67
C ARG A 274 -2.32 -0.79 21.22
N PRO A 275 -1.18 -0.51 20.57
CA PRO A 275 -0.89 -1.00 19.24
C PRO A 275 -0.85 -2.54 19.23
N GLY A 276 -1.61 -3.18 18.33
CA GLY A 276 -1.55 -4.63 18.11
C GLY A 276 -0.31 -5.02 17.30
N LEU A 277 0.04 -6.31 17.27
CA LEU A 277 1.23 -6.88 16.63
C LEU A 277 1.43 -6.46 15.16
N CYS A 278 0.35 -6.38 14.39
CA CYS A 278 0.43 -5.92 12.99
C CYS A 278 0.85 -4.45 12.83
N ARG A 279 0.71 -3.60 13.87
CA ARG A 279 1.25 -2.24 13.87
C ARG A 279 2.77 -2.20 14.05
N ASP A 280 3.36 -3.25 14.61
CA ASP A 280 4.79 -3.27 14.92
C ASP A 280 5.65 -3.69 13.72
N ILE A 281 5.10 -4.46 12.77
CA ILE A 281 5.83 -4.92 11.58
C ILE A 281 5.71 -3.90 10.44
N SER A 282 4.59 -3.16 10.35
CA SER A 282 4.35 -2.10 9.36
C SER A 282 4.74 -0.68 9.82
N ALA A 283 5.40 -0.55 10.97
CA ALA A 283 5.75 0.75 11.58
C ALA A 283 7.24 0.99 11.69
#